data_b7d38566db2ed8f673f5a616b65a20f0
#
_entry.id   b7d38566db2ed8f673f5a616b65a20f0
#
_cell.length_a   1.000
_cell.length_b   1.000
_cell.length_c   1.000
_cell.angle_alpha   90.00
_cell.angle_beta   90.00
_cell.angle_gamma   90.00
#
_symmetry.space_group_name_H-M   'P 1'
#
loop_
_entity.id
_entity.type
_entity.pdbx_description
1 polymer ?
#
loop_
_entity_poly.entity_id
_entity_poly.type
_entity_poly.pdbx_seq_one_letter_code
_entity_poly.pdbx_strand_id
1 'polypeptide(L)'
;MEQTIIQEKKRDYAVLVGLRSPVLGDDSADEESLAELAALVDTAGGQAVGTILQSRDKPDPHSFIGEGKVEEVRRMVQEENATMVIFDNDLSPSQLRVLTEMTGVQVLDRSGLILDIFAQRARTREGRLQVELAQYQYLLPRLIGMWTHLERQGGTSGKGPIGSKGPGETQLETDRRHIHRKIDKLKAELEEVRRVRGTQRQRRMKNEIPVVAIVGYTNAGKSTLLNAITGAGIPANNRLFDTLDTTTRLLTVSDTLDVVISDTVGFIRKLPHQLVEAFKATLEELEYADLLLHVIDVSNPRWQQQAAIVESLIRELKADHIPCLRVYNKCDLAFSGQRSAGEDTVSISAKTGEGVPELLACIDKKLDKGTRRVTLHLPYDKAGLLDGLYREAKVESVEYAASIDVVAVCPPKVLGQVKDYVEGWHEEKEDWEL
;
A
#
# COMPACT_ATOMS: atom_id res chain seq x y z
N MET A 1 -24.14 -3.88 -40.11
CA MET A 1 -24.58 -3.32 -38.79
C MET A 1 -24.32 -4.41 -37.77
N GLU A 2 -23.13 -4.42 -37.18
CA GLU A 2 -22.80 -5.31 -36.05
C GLU A 2 -23.37 -4.66 -34.79
N GLN A 3 -24.36 -5.30 -34.21
CA GLN A 3 -24.86 -4.96 -32.89
C GLN A 3 -23.82 -5.44 -31.88
N THR A 4 -23.02 -4.52 -31.36
CA THR A 4 -22.20 -4.74 -30.17
C THR A 4 -23.17 -4.99 -29.02
N ILE A 5 -23.35 -6.25 -28.65
CA ILE A 5 -24.06 -6.63 -27.43
C ILE A 5 -23.17 -6.17 -26.28
N ILE A 6 -23.52 -5.01 -25.71
CA ILE A 6 -22.99 -4.59 -24.41
C ILE A 6 -23.58 -5.59 -23.40
N GLN A 7 -22.83 -6.62 -23.04
CA GLN A 7 -23.15 -7.42 -21.86
C GLN A 7 -23.11 -6.46 -20.66
N GLU A 8 -24.27 -6.06 -20.17
CA GLU A 8 -24.38 -5.44 -18.85
C GLU A 8 -23.71 -6.39 -17.86
N LYS A 9 -22.59 -5.93 -17.28
CA LYS A 9 -21.87 -6.66 -16.24
C LYS A 9 -22.87 -6.83 -15.10
N LYS A 10 -23.39 -8.03 -14.89
CA LYS A 10 -24.32 -8.36 -13.80
C LYS A 10 -23.66 -7.93 -12.50
N ARG A 11 -24.26 -7.00 -11.80
CA ARG A 11 -23.75 -6.54 -10.51
C ARG A 11 -23.90 -7.68 -9.50
N ASP A 12 -22.86 -7.94 -8.73
CA ASP A 12 -22.93 -8.91 -7.65
C ASP A 12 -23.55 -8.26 -6.40
N TYR A 13 -24.47 -8.96 -5.77
CA TYR A 13 -25.15 -8.56 -4.55
C TYR A 13 -24.65 -9.39 -3.38
N ALA A 14 -24.12 -8.74 -2.34
CA ALA A 14 -23.45 -9.42 -1.24
C ALA A 14 -24.18 -9.20 0.10
N VAL A 15 -24.39 -10.29 0.83
CA VAL A 15 -24.71 -10.24 2.27
C VAL A 15 -23.41 -10.27 3.05
N LEU A 16 -23.21 -9.31 3.95
CA LEU A 16 -22.03 -9.18 4.77
C LEU A 16 -22.25 -9.84 6.14
N VAL A 17 -21.27 -10.62 6.58
CA VAL A 17 -21.34 -11.34 7.84
C VAL A 17 -20.10 -11.11 8.66
N GLY A 18 -20.27 -10.80 9.94
CA GLY A 18 -19.18 -10.65 10.89
C GLY A 18 -19.43 -11.40 12.20
N LEU A 19 -18.36 -11.90 12.80
CA LEU A 19 -18.37 -12.49 14.13
C LEU A 19 -17.58 -11.61 15.08
N ARG A 20 -18.25 -11.11 16.12
CA ARG A 20 -17.63 -10.46 17.26
C ARG A 20 -17.31 -11.51 18.32
N SER A 21 -16.03 -11.67 18.66
CA SER A 21 -15.59 -12.64 19.65
C SER A 21 -14.32 -12.16 20.36
N PRO A 22 -14.24 -12.24 21.70
CA PRO A 22 -13.04 -11.86 22.44
C PRO A 22 -11.80 -12.69 22.05
N VAL A 23 -12.01 -13.94 21.64
CA VAL A 23 -10.92 -14.86 21.26
C VAL A 23 -10.25 -14.44 19.94
N LEU A 24 -10.94 -13.69 19.10
CA LEU A 24 -10.42 -13.22 17.81
C LEU A 24 -9.55 -11.95 17.96
N GLY A 25 -9.54 -11.29 19.11
CA GLY A 25 -8.75 -10.08 19.31
C GLY A 25 -9.01 -9.03 18.23
N ASP A 26 -7.95 -8.61 17.54
CA ASP A 26 -8.00 -7.60 16.45
C ASP A 26 -8.77 -8.09 15.21
N ASP A 27 -8.92 -9.40 15.03
CA ASP A 27 -9.72 -10.01 13.95
C ASP A 27 -11.22 -10.06 14.26
N SER A 28 -11.64 -9.63 15.47
CA SER A 28 -13.05 -9.52 15.84
C SER A 28 -13.77 -8.53 14.92
N ALA A 29 -14.99 -8.90 14.45
CA ALA A 29 -15.79 -7.99 13.65
C ALA A 29 -16.55 -7.00 14.54
N ASP A 30 -16.74 -5.80 14.00
CA ASP A 30 -17.61 -4.76 14.56
C ASP A 30 -18.41 -4.07 13.45
N GLU A 31 -19.28 -3.15 13.80
CA GLU A 31 -20.11 -2.43 12.83
C GLU A 31 -19.27 -1.64 11.84
N GLU A 32 -18.11 -1.13 12.26
CA GLU A 32 -17.22 -0.37 11.39
C GLU A 32 -16.44 -1.27 10.44
N SER A 33 -15.95 -2.43 10.93
CA SER A 33 -15.29 -3.39 10.04
C SER A 33 -16.24 -3.91 8.95
N LEU A 34 -17.54 -4.04 9.26
CA LEU A 34 -18.57 -4.38 8.28
C LEU A 34 -18.87 -3.20 7.33
N ALA A 35 -18.85 -1.96 7.80
CA ALA A 35 -18.96 -0.79 6.94
C ALA A 35 -17.76 -0.66 5.99
N GLU A 36 -16.54 -0.94 6.48
CA GLU A 36 -15.34 -1.01 5.65
C GLU A 36 -15.43 -2.17 4.63
N LEU A 37 -15.95 -3.33 5.04
CA LEU A 37 -16.20 -4.45 4.14
C LEU A 37 -17.20 -4.08 3.03
N ALA A 38 -18.27 -3.32 3.35
CA ALA A 38 -19.20 -2.81 2.36
C ALA A 38 -18.52 -1.88 1.34
N ALA A 39 -17.61 -1.02 1.78
CA ALA A 39 -16.82 -0.18 0.89
C ALA A 39 -15.83 -0.99 0.02
N LEU A 40 -15.32 -2.12 0.51
CA LEU A 40 -14.53 -3.07 -0.29
C LEU A 40 -15.38 -3.72 -1.37
N VAL A 41 -16.61 -4.14 -1.06
CA VAL A 41 -17.56 -4.71 -2.03
C VAL A 41 -17.87 -3.70 -3.14
N ASP A 42 -18.16 -2.45 -2.80
CA ASP A 42 -18.37 -1.39 -3.80
C ASP A 42 -17.12 -1.17 -4.67
N THR A 43 -15.94 -1.21 -4.06
CA THR A 43 -14.66 -1.11 -4.78
C THR A 43 -14.45 -2.26 -5.78
N ALA A 44 -14.89 -3.48 -5.43
CA ALA A 44 -14.89 -4.64 -6.31
C ALA A 44 -15.95 -4.57 -7.44
N GLY A 45 -16.87 -3.61 -7.36
CA GLY A 45 -17.96 -3.42 -8.32
C GLY A 45 -19.26 -4.14 -7.94
N GLY A 46 -19.35 -4.71 -6.73
CA GLY A 46 -20.55 -5.30 -6.13
C GLY A 46 -21.40 -4.27 -5.38
N GLN A 47 -22.40 -4.77 -4.68
CA GLN A 47 -23.26 -3.98 -3.78
C GLN A 47 -23.61 -4.81 -2.53
N ALA A 48 -23.38 -4.24 -1.35
CA ALA A 48 -23.84 -4.83 -0.10
C ALA A 48 -25.36 -4.61 0.03
N VAL A 49 -26.13 -5.68 0.21
CA VAL A 49 -27.60 -5.64 0.32
C VAL A 49 -28.08 -5.97 1.73
N GLY A 50 -27.24 -6.56 2.57
CA GLY A 50 -27.55 -6.87 3.95
C GLY A 50 -26.32 -7.05 4.79
N THR A 51 -26.46 -6.87 6.11
CA THR A 51 -25.36 -6.98 7.06
C THR A 51 -25.83 -7.73 8.30
N ILE A 52 -25.06 -8.76 8.70
CA ILE A 52 -25.33 -9.58 9.88
C ILE A 52 -24.10 -9.60 10.77
N LEU A 53 -24.24 -9.16 12.01
CA LEU A 53 -23.22 -9.28 13.05
C LEU A 53 -23.69 -10.24 14.15
N GLN A 54 -22.87 -11.22 14.48
CA GLN A 54 -23.11 -12.12 15.60
C GLN A 54 -22.07 -11.89 16.69
N SER A 55 -22.49 -11.90 17.97
CA SER A 55 -21.60 -11.93 19.11
C SER A 55 -21.59 -13.33 19.71
N ARG A 56 -20.40 -13.93 19.88
CA ARG A 56 -20.19 -15.23 20.54
C ARG A 56 -18.84 -15.23 21.25
N ASP A 57 -18.74 -16.02 22.30
CA ASP A 57 -17.47 -16.19 23.02
C ASP A 57 -16.39 -16.83 22.14
N LYS A 58 -16.78 -17.82 21.31
CA LYS A 58 -15.86 -18.53 20.40
C LYS A 58 -16.50 -18.76 19.05
N PRO A 59 -15.74 -18.74 17.95
CA PRO A 59 -16.18 -19.17 16.63
C PRO A 59 -16.66 -20.64 16.66
N ASP A 60 -17.65 -20.94 15.85
CA ASP A 60 -18.05 -22.32 15.64
C ASP A 60 -17.02 -23.07 14.78
N PRO A 61 -16.53 -24.24 15.18
CA PRO A 61 -15.54 -24.97 14.42
C PRO A 61 -16.00 -25.38 13.02
N HIS A 62 -17.31 -25.62 12.83
CA HIS A 62 -17.88 -26.13 11.60
C HIS A 62 -18.34 -25.03 10.65
N SER A 63 -19.14 -24.08 11.17
CA SER A 63 -19.78 -23.02 10.36
C SER A 63 -19.31 -21.60 10.72
N PHE A 64 -18.30 -21.43 11.58
CA PHE A 64 -17.77 -20.18 12.08
C PHE A 64 -18.76 -19.35 12.91
N ILE A 65 -20.01 -19.19 12.44
CA ILE A 65 -21.16 -18.61 13.14
C ILE A 65 -22.10 -19.70 13.60
N GLY A 66 -23.05 -19.39 14.51
CA GLY A 66 -24.01 -20.39 14.99
C GLY A 66 -25.00 -20.81 13.89
N GLU A 67 -25.48 -22.07 13.92
CA GLU A 67 -26.41 -22.64 12.93
C GLU A 67 -27.66 -21.78 12.72
N GLY A 68 -28.29 -21.26 13.78
CA GLY A 68 -29.43 -20.37 13.68
C GLY A 68 -29.10 -19.05 12.96
N LYS A 69 -27.84 -18.60 13.07
CA LYS A 69 -27.37 -17.39 12.34
C LYS A 69 -27.09 -17.71 10.87
N VAL A 70 -26.63 -18.94 10.55
CA VAL A 70 -26.50 -19.39 9.15
C VAL A 70 -27.86 -19.41 8.45
N GLU A 71 -28.92 -19.86 9.16
CA GLU A 71 -30.28 -19.83 8.56
C GLU A 71 -30.83 -18.43 8.37
N GLU A 72 -30.45 -17.46 9.24
CA GLU A 72 -30.75 -16.04 9.05
C GLU A 72 -30.03 -15.48 7.82
N VAL A 73 -28.74 -15.83 7.64
CA VAL A 73 -27.96 -15.46 6.43
C VAL A 73 -28.63 -16.03 5.18
N ARG A 74 -29.00 -17.32 5.19
CA ARG A 74 -29.67 -17.98 4.07
C ARG A 74 -30.98 -17.31 3.71
N ARG A 75 -31.80 -16.93 4.70
CA ARG A 75 -33.06 -16.22 4.50
C ARG A 75 -32.80 -14.86 3.86
N MET A 76 -31.84 -14.09 4.39
CA MET A 76 -31.48 -12.78 3.82
C MET A 76 -30.97 -12.90 2.38
N VAL A 77 -30.18 -13.94 2.07
CA VAL A 77 -29.73 -14.22 0.69
C VAL A 77 -30.93 -14.40 -0.25
N GLN A 78 -31.99 -15.10 0.20
CA GLN A 78 -33.19 -15.33 -0.61
C GLN A 78 -34.06 -14.08 -0.74
N GLU A 79 -34.26 -13.33 0.34
CA GLU A 79 -35.07 -12.11 0.38
C GLU A 79 -34.47 -11.01 -0.48
N GLU A 80 -33.16 -10.79 -0.40
CA GLU A 80 -32.41 -9.77 -1.11
C GLU A 80 -31.89 -10.22 -2.49
N ASN A 81 -32.16 -11.44 -2.90
CA ASN A 81 -31.62 -12.06 -4.11
C ASN A 81 -30.09 -11.91 -4.21
N ALA A 82 -29.39 -12.07 -3.10
CA ALA A 82 -27.95 -11.95 -3.07
C ALA A 82 -27.27 -13.08 -3.84
N THR A 83 -26.19 -12.74 -4.54
CA THR A 83 -25.40 -13.69 -5.35
C THR A 83 -24.24 -14.29 -4.56
N MET A 84 -23.87 -13.67 -3.44
CA MET A 84 -22.77 -14.12 -2.59
C MET A 84 -22.93 -13.70 -1.13
N VAL A 85 -22.16 -14.36 -0.27
CA VAL A 85 -21.99 -13.98 1.15
C VAL A 85 -20.51 -13.68 1.39
N ILE A 86 -20.20 -12.59 2.08
CA ILE A 86 -18.83 -12.21 2.39
C ILE A 86 -18.65 -12.06 3.88
N PHE A 87 -17.70 -12.82 4.44
CA PHE A 87 -17.33 -12.77 5.84
C PHE A 87 -16.20 -11.74 6.08
N ASP A 88 -16.36 -10.95 7.15
CA ASP A 88 -15.33 -9.98 7.57
C ASP A 88 -14.12 -10.67 8.23
N ASN A 89 -14.29 -11.87 8.68
CA ASN A 89 -13.27 -12.70 9.32
C ASN A 89 -12.72 -13.72 8.33
N ASP A 90 -11.48 -14.14 8.51
CA ASP A 90 -10.89 -15.23 7.72
C ASP A 90 -11.57 -16.57 8.06
N LEU A 91 -11.86 -17.33 7.02
CA LEU A 91 -12.51 -18.63 7.12
C LEU A 91 -11.55 -19.76 6.75
N SER A 92 -11.63 -20.86 7.50
CA SER A 92 -10.94 -22.07 7.07
C SER A 92 -11.57 -22.66 5.79
N PRO A 93 -10.81 -23.43 5.01
CA PRO A 93 -11.33 -24.07 3.80
C PRO A 93 -12.58 -24.94 4.04
N SER A 94 -12.64 -25.60 5.19
CA SER A 94 -13.80 -26.41 5.59
C SER A 94 -15.02 -25.56 5.90
N GLN A 95 -14.85 -24.43 6.60
CA GLN A 95 -15.94 -23.51 6.89
C GLN A 95 -16.50 -22.85 5.63
N LEU A 96 -15.62 -22.37 4.71
CA LEU A 96 -16.03 -21.83 3.43
C LEU A 96 -16.95 -22.80 2.66
N ARG A 97 -16.56 -24.08 2.60
CA ARG A 97 -17.35 -25.10 1.92
C ARG A 97 -18.69 -25.31 2.58
N VAL A 98 -18.70 -25.55 3.90
CA VAL A 98 -19.92 -25.77 4.66
C VAL A 98 -20.91 -24.62 4.51
N LEU A 99 -20.41 -23.39 4.64
CA LEU A 99 -21.22 -22.19 4.48
C LEU A 99 -21.77 -22.05 3.06
N THR A 100 -20.97 -22.37 2.02
CA THR A 100 -21.44 -22.38 0.63
C THR A 100 -22.56 -23.41 0.42
N GLU A 101 -22.40 -24.62 0.97
CA GLU A 101 -23.44 -25.66 0.91
C GLU A 101 -24.72 -25.25 1.64
N MET A 102 -24.60 -24.60 2.81
CA MET A 102 -25.75 -24.20 3.63
C MET A 102 -26.48 -22.98 3.08
N THR A 103 -25.76 -22.01 2.53
CA THR A 103 -26.35 -20.76 2.00
C THR A 103 -26.83 -20.90 0.55
N GLY A 104 -26.26 -21.84 -0.21
CA GLY A 104 -26.58 -22.08 -1.62
C GLY A 104 -25.99 -21.04 -2.59
N VAL A 105 -25.15 -20.14 -2.11
CA VAL A 105 -24.45 -19.11 -2.90
C VAL A 105 -22.96 -19.14 -2.61
N GLN A 106 -22.16 -18.48 -3.44
CA GLN A 106 -20.73 -18.36 -3.21
C GLN A 106 -20.44 -17.65 -1.90
N VAL A 107 -19.52 -18.20 -1.11
CA VAL A 107 -19.02 -17.60 0.13
C VAL A 107 -17.57 -17.19 -0.07
N LEU A 108 -17.25 -15.95 0.30
CA LEU A 108 -15.89 -15.41 0.35
C LEU A 108 -15.58 -14.93 1.76
N ASP A 109 -14.31 -14.84 2.08
CA ASP A 109 -13.84 -14.10 3.24
C ASP A 109 -13.24 -12.76 2.81
N ARG A 110 -12.94 -11.89 3.77
CA ARG A 110 -12.34 -10.58 3.54
C ARG A 110 -11.04 -10.68 2.73
N SER A 111 -10.22 -11.68 3.04
CA SER A 111 -8.96 -11.95 2.35
C SER A 111 -9.16 -12.25 0.87
N GLY A 112 -10.14 -13.08 0.51
CA GLY A 112 -10.52 -13.38 -0.86
C GLY A 112 -10.99 -12.14 -1.62
N LEU A 113 -11.85 -11.32 -1.01
CA LEU A 113 -12.33 -10.08 -1.62
C LEU A 113 -11.20 -9.09 -1.90
N ILE A 114 -10.28 -8.90 -0.95
CA ILE A 114 -9.12 -8.01 -1.13
C ILE A 114 -8.23 -8.50 -2.28
N LEU A 115 -8.00 -9.82 -2.37
CA LEU A 115 -7.24 -10.43 -3.47
C LEU A 115 -7.90 -10.17 -4.84
N ASP A 116 -9.23 -10.25 -4.92
CA ASP A 116 -9.97 -9.96 -6.14
C ASP A 116 -9.87 -8.48 -6.54
N ILE A 117 -9.97 -7.56 -5.58
CA ILE A 117 -9.76 -6.11 -5.82
C ILE A 117 -8.35 -5.87 -6.38
N PHE A 118 -7.33 -6.51 -5.79
CA PHE A 118 -5.96 -6.37 -6.23
C PHE A 118 -5.72 -6.97 -7.62
N ALA A 119 -6.34 -8.10 -7.94
CA ALA A 119 -6.26 -8.69 -9.26
C ALA A 119 -6.84 -7.77 -10.36
N GLN A 120 -7.91 -7.05 -10.05
CA GLN A 120 -8.50 -6.07 -10.96
C GLN A 120 -7.66 -4.80 -11.12
N ARG A 121 -6.87 -4.43 -10.10
CA ARG A 121 -6.11 -3.17 -10.05
C ARG A 121 -4.67 -3.30 -10.52
N ALA A 122 -4.05 -4.47 -10.43
CA ALA A 122 -2.67 -4.71 -10.82
C ALA A 122 -2.44 -4.42 -12.31
N ARG A 123 -1.70 -3.35 -12.62
CA ARG A 123 -1.39 -2.92 -13.98
C ARG A 123 0.05 -3.26 -14.36
N THR A 124 0.97 -3.11 -13.43
CA THR A 124 2.39 -3.43 -13.67
C THR A 124 2.61 -4.94 -13.75
N ARG A 125 3.67 -5.35 -14.46
CA ARG A 125 4.07 -6.76 -14.50
C ARG A 125 4.34 -7.30 -13.09
N GLU A 126 5.00 -6.52 -12.27
CA GLU A 126 5.34 -6.90 -10.90
C GLU A 126 4.10 -7.05 -10.03
N GLY A 127 3.21 -6.04 -10.01
CA GLY A 127 1.96 -6.10 -9.26
C GLY A 127 1.12 -7.32 -9.64
N ARG A 128 1.05 -7.67 -10.94
CA ARG A 128 0.36 -8.88 -11.40
C ARG A 128 0.99 -10.16 -10.87
N LEU A 129 2.33 -10.27 -10.92
CA LEU A 129 3.04 -11.43 -10.38
C LEU A 129 2.85 -11.59 -8.88
N GLN A 130 2.87 -10.47 -8.13
CA GLN A 130 2.63 -10.45 -6.69
C GLN A 130 1.22 -10.91 -6.33
N VAL A 131 0.21 -10.35 -7.00
CA VAL A 131 -1.19 -10.73 -6.78
C VAL A 131 -1.44 -12.18 -7.18
N GLU A 132 -0.92 -12.62 -8.32
CA GLU A 132 -1.05 -14.01 -8.78
C GLU A 132 -0.40 -14.97 -7.77
N LEU A 133 0.76 -14.64 -7.24
CA LEU A 133 1.42 -15.42 -6.18
C LEU A 133 0.55 -15.51 -4.92
N ALA A 134 0.04 -14.38 -4.44
CA ALA A 134 -0.83 -14.34 -3.26
C ALA A 134 -2.13 -15.14 -3.47
N GLN A 135 -2.74 -15.05 -4.66
CA GLN A 135 -3.92 -15.84 -5.01
C GLN A 135 -3.63 -17.35 -4.98
N TYR A 136 -2.51 -17.82 -5.55
CA TYR A 136 -2.15 -19.23 -5.48
C TYR A 136 -1.85 -19.69 -4.04
N GLN A 137 -1.21 -18.85 -3.22
CA GLN A 137 -0.96 -19.16 -1.81
C GLN A 137 -2.27 -19.23 -1.00
N TYR A 138 -3.23 -18.35 -1.31
CA TYR A 138 -4.57 -18.35 -0.70
C TYR A 138 -5.41 -19.56 -1.15
N LEU A 139 -5.34 -19.95 -2.42
CA LEU A 139 -6.12 -21.05 -2.99
C LEU A 139 -5.57 -22.43 -2.60
N LEU A 140 -4.25 -22.57 -2.47
CA LEU A 140 -3.60 -23.87 -2.22
C LEU A 140 -4.20 -24.66 -1.05
N PRO A 141 -4.34 -24.10 0.17
CA PRO A 141 -4.95 -24.83 1.28
C PRO A 141 -6.45 -25.11 1.05
N ARG A 142 -7.14 -24.25 0.28
CA ARG A 142 -8.57 -24.38 -0.01
C ARG A 142 -8.88 -25.49 -1.00
N LEU A 143 -8.02 -25.72 -1.96
CA LEU A 143 -8.14 -26.84 -2.90
C LEU A 143 -8.01 -28.20 -2.19
N ILE A 144 -7.09 -28.33 -1.22
CA ILE A 144 -6.94 -29.54 -0.43
C ILE A 144 -8.23 -29.87 0.33
N GLY A 145 -8.90 -28.87 0.89
CA GLY A 145 -10.18 -29.04 1.60
C GLY A 145 -11.35 -29.43 0.70
N MET A 146 -11.37 -29.02 -0.56
CA MET A 146 -12.45 -29.34 -1.50
C MET A 146 -12.40 -30.78 -2.00
N TRP A 147 -11.23 -31.36 -2.20
CA TRP A 147 -11.06 -32.70 -2.79
C TRP A 147 -11.20 -33.86 -1.81
N THR A 148 -10.84 -33.68 -0.54
CA THR A 148 -11.00 -34.73 0.48
C THR A 148 -12.44 -35.17 0.69
N HIS A 149 -13.41 -34.39 0.22
CA HIS A 149 -14.84 -34.76 0.31
C HIS A 149 -15.29 -35.57 -0.89
N LEU A 150 -14.78 -35.35 -2.10
CA LEU A 150 -15.07 -36.17 -3.28
C LEU A 150 -14.63 -37.62 -3.06
N GLU A 151 -13.53 -37.84 -2.34
CA GLU A 151 -13.08 -39.18 -1.96
C GLU A 151 -14.01 -39.87 -0.99
N ARG A 152 -14.60 -39.14 -0.04
CA ARG A 152 -15.58 -39.70 0.92
C ARG A 152 -16.94 -40.00 0.27
N GLN A 153 -17.37 -39.26 -0.73
CA GLN A 153 -18.60 -39.53 -1.48
C GLN A 153 -18.41 -40.62 -2.57
N GLY A 154 -17.21 -40.82 -3.09
CA GLY A 154 -16.90 -41.91 -4.03
C GLY A 154 -16.70 -43.29 -3.39
N GLY A 155 -16.76 -43.39 -2.08
CA GLY A 155 -16.45 -44.58 -1.30
C GLY A 155 -17.59 -45.56 -1.15
N THR A 156 -18.35 -45.91 -2.21
CA THR A 156 -19.23 -47.04 -2.17
C THR A 156 -18.82 -48.06 -3.23
N SER A 157 -18.31 -49.19 -2.73
CA SER A 157 -18.15 -50.43 -3.46
C SER A 157 -16.91 -50.59 -4.35
N GLY A 158 -15.90 -51.20 -3.80
CA GLY A 158 -14.82 -51.78 -4.62
C GLY A 158 -13.74 -52.42 -3.75
N LYS A 159 -13.76 -53.73 -3.60
CA LYS A 159 -12.68 -54.55 -3.04
C LYS A 159 -11.44 -54.34 -3.92
N GLY A 160 -10.61 -53.33 -3.60
CA GLY A 160 -9.24 -53.19 -4.14
C GLY A 160 -8.22 -53.63 -3.09
N PRO A 161 -7.03 -54.09 -3.48
CA PRO A 161 -5.98 -54.45 -2.55
C PRO A 161 -5.57 -53.26 -1.71
N ILE A 162 -5.26 -53.49 -0.43
CA ILE A 162 -4.78 -52.50 0.53
C ILE A 162 -3.57 -51.82 -0.05
N GLY A 163 -3.69 -50.47 -0.31
CA GLY A 163 -2.59 -49.64 -0.81
C GLY A 163 -2.73 -49.10 -2.24
N SER A 164 -3.84 -49.37 -2.96
CA SER A 164 -4.08 -48.71 -4.26
C SER A 164 -4.63 -47.31 -4.05
N LYS A 165 -3.84 -46.30 -4.37
CA LYS A 165 -4.27 -44.91 -4.44
C LYS A 165 -5.40 -44.78 -5.48
N GLY A 166 -6.57 -44.27 -5.06
CA GLY A 166 -7.68 -44.04 -5.97
C GLY A 166 -7.37 -42.97 -7.03
N PRO A 167 -8.05 -42.97 -8.21
CA PRO A 167 -7.81 -41.99 -9.27
C PRO A 167 -8.00 -40.55 -8.83
N GLY A 168 -8.78 -40.28 -7.76
CA GLY A 168 -8.96 -38.94 -7.18
C GLY A 168 -7.71 -38.44 -6.44
N GLU A 169 -7.01 -39.31 -5.68
CA GLU A 169 -5.76 -38.93 -4.98
C GLU A 169 -4.65 -38.53 -5.98
N THR A 170 -4.55 -39.20 -7.11
CA THR A 170 -3.55 -38.88 -8.14
C THR A 170 -3.82 -37.54 -8.82
N GLN A 171 -5.08 -37.18 -9.01
CA GLN A 171 -5.46 -35.91 -9.62
C GLN A 171 -5.20 -34.73 -8.68
N LEU A 172 -5.60 -34.84 -7.41
CA LEU A 172 -5.31 -33.85 -6.35
C LEU A 172 -3.80 -33.61 -6.20
N GLU A 173 -3.01 -34.70 -6.17
CA GLU A 173 -1.57 -34.58 -6.03
C GLU A 173 -0.94 -33.92 -7.26
N THR A 174 -1.49 -34.21 -8.45
CA THR A 174 -1.05 -33.57 -9.70
C THR A 174 -1.38 -32.08 -9.71
N ASP A 175 -2.59 -31.71 -9.33
CA ASP A 175 -3.02 -30.30 -9.26
C ASP A 175 -2.22 -29.52 -8.21
N ARG A 176 -2.00 -30.14 -7.04
CA ARG A 176 -1.13 -29.57 -6.00
C ARG A 176 0.29 -29.33 -6.48
N ARG A 177 0.90 -30.32 -7.18
CA ARG A 177 2.23 -30.18 -7.77
C ARG A 177 2.26 -29.09 -8.84
N HIS A 178 1.19 -28.98 -9.63
CA HIS A 178 1.07 -27.93 -10.63
C HIS A 178 1.08 -26.54 -10.00
N ILE A 179 0.29 -26.34 -8.93
CA ILE A 179 0.23 -25.07 -8.21
C ILE A 179 1.56 -24.75 -7.51
N HIS A 180 2.20 -25.74 -6.88
CA HIS A 180 3.53 -25.53 -6.29
C HIS A 180 4.55 -25.07 -7.34
N ARG A 181 4.60 -25.75 -8.52
CA ARG A 181 5.48 -25.32 -9.61
C ARG A 181 5.16 -23.90 -10.09
N LYS A 182 3.89 -23.54 -10.11
CA LYS A 182 3.48 -22.18 -10.49
C LYS A 182 3.93 -21.16 -9.46
N ILE A 183 3.77 -21.45 -8.16
CA ILE A 183 4.28 -20.62 -7.05
C ILE A 183 5.80 -20.44 -7.15
N ASP A 184 6.55 -21.53 -7.36
CA ASP A 184 8.00 -21.48 -7.46
C ASP A 184 8.45 -20.65 -8.67
N LYS A 185 7.77 -20.81 -9.81
CA LYS A 185 8.01 -19.99 -11.01
C LYS A 185 7.75 -18.51 -10.76
N LEU A 186 6.63 -18.16 -10.13
CA LEU A 186 6.28 -16.77 -9.81
C LEU A 186 7.29 -16.15 -8.83
N LYS A 187 7.74 -16.91 -7.84
CA LYS A 187 8.81 -16.46 -6.92
C LYS A 187 10.11 -16.17 -7.66
N ALA A 188 10.51 -17.05 -8.58
CA ALA A 188 11.72 -16.84 -9.38
C ALA A 188 11.60 -15.60 -10.31
N GLU A 189 10.43 -15.37 -10.92
CA GLU A 189 10.19 -14.19 -11.75
C GLU A 189 10.22 -12.90 -10.92
N LEU A 190 9.66 -12.91 -9.69
CA LEU A 190 9.72 -11.78 -8.77
C LEU A 190 11.15 -11.48 -8.30
N GLU A 191 11.96 -12.50 -8.06
CA GLU A 191 13.36 -12.34 -7.70
C GLU A 191 14.15 -11.64 -8.81
N GLU A 192 13.89 -11.98 -10.08
CA GLU A 192 14.52 -11.30 -11.22
C GLU A 192 14.08 -9.83 -11.31
N VAL A 193 12.81 -9.51 -11.05
CA VAL A 193 12.33 -8.13 -10.98
C VAL A 193 13.04 -7.35 -9.87
N ARG A 194 13.22 -7.96 -8.69
CA ARG A 194 13.99 -7.38 -7.58
C ARG A 194 15.43 -7.06 -7.97
N ARG A 195 16.09 -7.98 -8.67
CA ARG A 195 17.47 -7.81 -9.14
C ARG A 195 17.60 -6.59 -10.06
N VAL A 196 16.69 -6.45 -11.02
CA VAL A 196 16.66 -5.31 -11.95
C VAL A 196 16.45 -3.99 -11.18
N ARG A 197 15.49 -3.95 -10.24
CA ARG A 197 15.27 -2.79 -9.37
C ARG A 197 16.50 -2.43 -8.54
N GLY A 198 17.18 -3.42 -7.97
CA GLY A 198 18.43 -3.20 -7.22
C GLY A 198 19.47 -2.44 -8.05
N THR A 199 19.62 -2.79 -9.33
CA THR A 199 20.53 -2.10 -10.25
C THR A 199 20.10 -0.66 -10.54
N GLN A 200 18.81 -0.42 -10.74
CA GLN A 200 18.27 0.93 -10.95
C GLN A 200 18.43 1.80 -9.70
N ARG A 201 18.25 1.21 -8.51
CA ARG A 201 18.43 1.85 -7.20
C ARG A 201 19.88 2.31 -7.00
N GLN A 202 20.86 1.45 -7.28
CA GLN A 202 22.28 1.82 -7.18
C GLN A 202 22.63 3.04 -8.05
N ARG A 203 21.98 3.19 -9.20
CA ARG A 203 22.15 4.39 -10.06
C ARG A 203 21.52 5.64 -9.44
N ARG A 204 20.35 5.51 -8.75
CA ARG A 204 19.70 6.64 -8.04
C ARG A 204 20.54 7.10 -6.84
N MET A 205 21.06 6.16 -6.05
CA MET A 205 21.93 6.47 -4.91
C MET A 205 23.19 7.25 -5.31
N LYS A 206 23.70 7.00 -6.52
CA LYS A 206 24.85 7.78 -7.05
C LYS A 206 24.48 9.24 -7.36
N ASN A 207 23.21 9.53 -7.61
CA ASN A 207 22.74 10.89 -7.94
C ASN A 207 22.31 11.67 -6.70
N GLU A 208 22.40 11.07 -5.48
CA GLU A 208 22.09 11.70 -4.18
C GLU A 208 20.69 12.33 -4.06
N ILE A 209 19.73 11.93 -4.93
CA ILE A 209 18.36 12.46 -4.88
C ILE A 209 17.59 11.72 -3.77
N PRO A 210 17.13 12.42 -2.72
CA PRO A 210 16.40 11.79 -1.62
C PRO A 210 15.06 11.20 -2.07
N VAL A 211 14.64 10.13 -1.37
CA VAL A 211 13.39 9.43 -1.62
C VAL A 211 12.40 9.69 -0.48
N VAL A 212 11.23 10.21 -0.81
CA VAL A 212 10.13 10.44 0.11
C VAL A 212 9.01 9.43 -0.18
N ALA A 213 8.66 8.60 0.80
CA ALA A 213 7.59 7.62 0.62
C ALA A 213 6.32 8.06 1.36
N ILE A 214 5.19 8.06 0.65
CA ILE A 214 3.87 8.36 1.22
C ILE A 214 3.26 7.05 1.73
N VAL A 215 2.99 6.99 3.02
CA VAL A 215 2.32 5.86 3.69
C VAL A 215 1.05 6.32 4.37
N GLY A 216 0.11 5.42 4.61
CA GLY A 216 -1.12 5.76 5.30
C GLY A 216 -2.25 4.79 5.00
N TYR A 217 -3.31 4.91 5.76
CA TYR A 217 -4.49 4.07 5.62
C TYR A 217 -5.14 4.22 4.23
N THR A 218 -5.92 3.22 3.79
CA THR A 218 -6.71 3.35 2.55
C THR A 218 -7.64 4.56 2.65
N ASN A 219 -7.78 5.28 1.54
CA ASN A 219 -8.59 6.50 1.46
C ASN A 219 -8.16 7.67 2.39
N ALA A 220 -6.96 7.65 2.96
CA ALA A 220 -6.43 8.78 3.73
C ALA A 220 -6.07 10.00 2.85
N GLY A 221 -6.11 9.86 1.54
CA GLY A 221 -5.85 10.93 0.57
C GLY A 221 -4.42 10.98 0.05
N LYS A 222 -3.67 9.86 0.09
CA LYS A 222 -2.28 9.75 -0.42
C LYS A 222 -2.15 10.17 -1.87
N SER A 223 -2.92 9.58 -2.77
CA SER A 223 -2.88 9.89 -4.21
C SER A 223 -3.39 11.30 -4.50
N THR A 224 -4.34 11.82 -3.70
CA THR A 224 -4.78 13.22 -3.78
C THR A 224 -3.64 14.16 -3.39
N LEU A 225 -2.91 13.85 -2.33
CA LEU A 225 -1.73 14.60 -1.91
C LEU A 225 -0.64 14.58 -2.99
N LEU A 226 -0.33 13.38 -3.52
CA LEU A 226 0.65 13.27 -4.59
C LEU A 226 0.27 14.14 -5.80
N ASN A 227 -1.02 14.14 -6.20
CA ASN A 227 -1.51 15.01 -7.27
C ASN A 227 -1.38 16.50 -6.92
N ALA A 228 -1.71 16.89 -5.69
CA ALA A 228 -1.65 18.28 -5.25
C ALA A 228 -0.23 18.85 -5.31
N ILE A 229 0.78 18.03 -4.97
CA ILE A 229 2.18 18.49 -4.93
C ILE A 229 2.93 18.31 -6.26
N THR A 230 2.51 17.35 -7.12
CA THR A 230 3.24 17.06 -8.38
C THR A 230 2.47 17.44 -9.64
N GLY A 231 1.19 17.77 -9.55
CA GLY A 231 0.32 18.01 -10.72
C GLY A 231 0.11 16.77 -11.61
N ALA A 232 0.35 15.57 -11.10
CA ALA A 232 0.47 14.34 -11.90
C ALA A 232 -0.82 13.82 -12.52
N GLY A 233 -2.01 14.30 -12.11
CA GLY A 233 -3.31 13.87 -12.66
C GLY A 233 -3.62 12.38 -12.47
N ILE A 234 -3.09 11.74 -11.42
CA ILE A 234 -3.35 10.33 -11.11
C ILE A 234 -4.82 10.19 -10.68
N PRO A 235 -5.53 9.14 -11.13
CA PRO A 235 -6.89 8.90 -10.65
C PRO A 235 -6.92 8.81 -9.12
N ALA A 236 -7.62 9.72 -8.48
CA ALA A 236 -7.81 9.75 -7.04
C ALA A 236 -9.32 9.73 -6.78
N ASN A 237 -9.88 8.52 -6.77
CA ASN A 237 -11.29 8.31 -6.48
C ASN A 237 -11.48 8.03 -4.99
N ASN A 238 -12.68 8.23 -4.48
CA ASN A 238 -13.02 7.92 -3.10
C ASN A 238 -13.28 6.40 -2.92
N ARG A 239 -12.33 5.57 -3.37
CA ARG A 239 -12.41 4.10 -3.32
C ARG A 239 -11.21 3.54 -2.57
N LEU A 240 -11.44 2.42 -1.88
CA LEU A 240 -10.35 1.70 -1.20
C LEU A 240 -9.40 1.09 -2.24
N PHE A 241 -8.10 1.08 -1.97
CA PHE A 241 -7.07 0.53 -2.87
C PHE A 241 -7.06 1.10 -4.31
N ASP A 242 -7.27 2.40 -4.45
CA ASP A 242 -7.21 3.06 -5.77
C ASP A 242 -5.79 2.97 -6.38
N THR A 243 -4.77 2.98 -5.52
CA THR A 243 -3.35 2.79 -5.89
C THR A 243 -2.85 1.45 -5.39
N LEU A 244 -2.54 0.53 -6.30
CA LEU A 244 -1.88 -0.74 -6.02
C LEU A 244 -0.42 -0.72 -6.47
N ASP A 245 -0.16 -0.17 -7.64
CA ASP A 245 1.18 -0.01 -8.18
C ASP A 245 1.81 1.28 -7.64
N THR A 246 3.05 1.20 -7.18
CA THR A 246 3.79 2.37 -6.73
C THR A 246 3.98 3.37 -7.85
N THR A 247 3.58 4.59 -7.64
CA THR A 247 3.79 5.69 -8.59
C THR A 247 4.88 6.60 -8.06
N THR A 248 5.98 6.67 -8.79
CA THR A 248 7.14 7.49 -8.43
C THR A 248 7.19 8.74 -9.30
N ARG A 249 7.42 9.91 -8.71
CA ARG A 249 7.54 11.20 -9.39
C ARG A 249 8.71 12.00 -8.84
N LEU A 250 9.33 12.81 -9.69
CA LEU A 250 10.27 13.84 -9.27
C LEU A 250 9.46 15.06 -8.80
N LEU A 251 9.85 15.63 -7.68
CA LEU A 251 9.25 16.82 -7.08
C LEU A 251 10.36 17.78 -6.70
N THR A 252 10.28 19.00 -7.19
CA THR A 252 11.11 20.11 -6.71
C THR A 252 10.45 20.69 -5.46
N VAL A 253 11.08 20.50 -4.31
CA VAL A 253 10.59 20.97 -3.00
C VAL A 253 10.99 22.40 -2.76
N SER A 254 12.23 22.74 -3.09
CA SER A 254 12.81 24.09 -3.01
C SER A 254 13.82 24.33 -4.15
N ASP A 255 14.39 25.53 -4.22
CA ASP A 255 15.42 25.85 -5.21
C ASP A 255 16.67 24.94 -5.09
N THR A 256 16.86 24.36 -3.90
CA THR A 256 18.05 23.54 -3.58
C THR A 256 17.76 22.06 -3.46
N LEU A 257 16.49 21.64 -3.41
CA LEU A 257 16.11 20.26 -3.12
C LEU A 257 15.10 19.70 -4.13
N ASP A 258 15.57 18.75 -4.93
CA ASP A 258 14.72 17.85 -5.70
C ASP A 258 14.60 16.51 -4.95
N VAL A 259 13.40 15.95 -4.85
CA VAL A 259 13.14 14.66 -4.23
C VAL A 259 12.39 13.73 -5.17
N VAL A 260 12.58 12.44 -5.00
CA VAL A 260 11.72 11.42 -5.62
C VAL A 260 10.62 11.07 -4.64
N ILE A 261 9.38 11.40 -4.96
CA ILE A 261 8.23 11.05 -4.14
C ILE A 261 7.52 9.81 -4.69
N SER A 262 7.17 8.88 -3.80
CA SER A 262 6.56 7.60 -4.14
C SER A 262 5.26 7.41 -3.37
N ASP A 263 4.13 7.20 -4.08
CA ASP A 263 2.87 6.74 -3.47
C ASP A 263 2.95 5.22 -3.25
N THR A 264 2.48 4.77 -2.10
CA THR A 264 2.47 3.35 -1.74
C THR A 264 1.04 2.80 -1.67
N VAL A 265 0.94 1.48 -1.62
CA VAL A 265 -0.34 0.80 -1.39
C VAL A 265 -0.95 1.25 -0.06
N GLY A 266 -2.23 1.58 -0.06
CA GLY A 266 -2.94 1.94 1.18
C GLY A 266 -3.03 0.75 2.13
N PHE A 267 -2.75 0.97 3.40
CA PHE A 267 -2.93 -0.03 4.44
C PHE A 267 -4.39 -0.12 4.89
N ILE A 268 -4.82 -1.30 5.30
CA ILE A 268 -6.17 -1.57 5.79
C ILE A 268 -6.11 -2.54 6.96
N ARG A 269 -7.15 -2.57 7.78
CA ARG A 269 -7.31 -3.58 8.84
C ARG A 269 -7.40 -4.99 8.23
N LYS A 270 -6.90 -5.98 8.96
CA LYS A 270 -6.96 -7.41 8.58
C LYS A 270 -6.41 -7.65 7.16
N LEU A 271 -5.27 -7.02 6.84
CA LEU A 271 -4.60 -7.27 5.56
C LEU A 271 -4.13 -8.73 5.52
N PRO A 272 -4.47 -9.50 4.47
CA PRO A 272 -4.05 -10.90 4.37
C PRO A 272 -2.53 -11.06 4.45
N HIS A 273 -2.03 -11.96 5.29
CA HIS A 273 -0.59 -12.23 5.42
C HIS A 273 0.07 -12.60 4.10
N GLN A 274 -0.64 -13.35 3.24
CA GLN A 274 -0.17 -13.72 1.90
C GLN A 274 0.08 -12.48 1.02
N LEU A 275 -0.74 -11.45 1.19
CA LEU A 275 -0.54 -10.17 0.51
C LEU A 275 0.64 -9.39 1.09
N VAL A 276 0.77 -9.32 2.41
CA VAL A 276 1.92 -8.68 3.06
C VAL A 276 3.22 -9.31 2.55
N GLU A 277 3.30 -10.65 2.50
CA GLU A 277 4.47 -11.36 1.96
C GLU A 277 4.69 -11.09 0.46
N ALA A 278 3.63 -11.12 -0.35
CA ALA A 278 3.74 -10.89 -1.78
C ALA A 278 4.17 -9.45 -2.09
N PHE A 279 3.62 -8.47 -1.36
CA PHE A 279 3.95 -7.05 -1.52
C PHE A 279 5.19 -6.60 -0.74
N LYS A 280 5.79 -7.48 0.06
CA LYS A 280 7.00 -7.16 0.83
C LYS A 280 8.08 -6.56 -0.05
N ALA A 281 8.25 -7.06 -1.28
CA ALA A 281 9.18 -6.51 -2.24
C ALA A 281 8.88 -5.07 -2.70
N THR A 282 7.61 -4.73 -2.80
CA THR A 282 7.17 -3.36 -3.14
C THR A 282 7.26 -2.45 -1.91
N LEU A 283 6.98 -3.01 -0.73
CA LEU A 283 7.10 -2.32 0.54
C LEU A 283 8.57 -2.20 1.01
N GLU A 284 9.48 -3.06 0.52
CA GLU A 284 10.94 -2.91 0.68
C GLU A 284 11.45 -1.58 0.10
N GLU A 285 10.69 -0.91 -0.79
CA GLU A 285 11.01 0.47 -1.19
C GLU A 285 10.94 1.45 -0.02
N LEU A 286 10.14 1.15 1.01
CA LEU A 286 10.09 1.96 2.22
C LEU A 286 11.41 1.92 3.00
N GLU A 287 12.12 0.77 3.04
CA GLU A 287 13.41 0.63 3.73
C GLU A 287 14.50 1.56 3.17
N TYR A 288 14.28 2.09 1.97
CA TYR A 288 15.23 2.95 1.27
C TYR A 288 14.75 4.39 1.14
N ALA A 289 13.65 4.72 1.80
CA ALA A 289 13.18 6.09 1.87
C ALA A 289 14.05 6.89 2.86
N ASP A 290 14.33 8.13 2.51
CA ASP A 290 15.01 9.07 3.41
C ASP A 290 14.01 9.75 4.36
N LEU A 291 12.70 9.78 3.98
CA LEU A 291 11.62 10.33 4.77
C LEU A 291 10.31 9.61 4.48
N LEU A 292 9.53 9.30 5.54
CA LEU A 292 8.16 8.82 5.43
C LEU A 292 7.17 9.96 5.66
N LEU A 293 6.17 10.08 4.78
CA LEU A 293 5.01 10.94 5.00
C LEU A 293 3.83 10.06 5.41
N HIS A 294 3.54 10.03 6.70
CA HIS A 294 2.39 9.27 7.24
C HIS A 294 1.12 10.12 7.13
N VAL A 295 0.34 9.88 6.06
CA VAL A 295 -0.92 10.59 5.80
C VAL A 295 -2.06 9.98 6.61
N ILE A 296 -2.70 10.82 7.43
CA ILE A 296 -3.74 10.45 8.40
C ILE A 296 -5.00 11.23 8.08
N ASP A 297 -6.13 10.56 7.89
CA ASP A 297 -7.44 11.18 7.68
C ASP A 297 -8.05 11.58 9.03
N VAL A 298 -7.94 12.84 9.40
CA VAL A 298 -8.47 13.34 10.69
C VAL A 298 -9.98 13.57 10.68
N SER A 299 -10.65 13.46 9.53
CA SER A 299 -12.11 13.50 9.44
C SER A 299 -12.76 12.21 9.94
N ASN A 300 -11.99 11.10 9.99
CA ASN A 300 -12.48 9.83 10.50
C ASN A 300 -12.42 9.81 12.05
N PRO A 301 -13.51 9.48 12.76
CA PRO A 301 -13.52 9.44 14.23
C PRO A 301 -12.49 8.48 14.84
N ARG A 302 -12.07 7.45 14.10
CA ARG A 302 -11.08 6.44 14.56
C ARG A 302 -9.70 6.61 13.92
N TRP A 303 -9.37 7.81 13.47
CA TRP A 303 -8.08 8.09 12.84
C TRP A 303 -6.87 7.63 13.67
N GLN A 304 -6.96 7.69 15.02
CA GLN A 304 -5.91 7.21 15.92
C GLN A 304 -5.67 5.71 15.80
N GLN A 305 -6.73 4.91 15.70
CA GLN A 305 -6.63 3.46 15.50
C GLN A 305 -6.07 3.13 14.13
N GLN A 306 -6.51 3.84 13.08
CA GLN A 306 -5.99 3.68 11.74
C GLN A 306 -4.50 4.05 11.67
N ALA A 307 -4.09 5.13 12.34
CA ALA A 307 -2.68 5.53 12.44
C ALA A 307 -1.84 4.47 13.15
N ALA A 308 -2.34 3.90 14.26
CA ALA A 308 -1.64 2.84 14.99
C ALA A 308 -1.44 1.57 14.14
N ILE A 309 -2.41 1.20 13.30
CA ILE A 309 -2.28 0.08 12.35
C ILE A 309 -1.15 0.33 11.36
N VAL A 310 -1.09 1.54 10.79
CA VAL A 310 -0.02 1.92 9.85
C VAL A 310 1.34 1.90 10.54
N GLU A 311 1.44 2.44 11.74
CA GLU A 311 2.68 2.44 12.54
C GLU A 311 3.14 1.01 12.91
N SER A 312 2.20 0.09 13.17
CA SER A 312 2.50 -1.32 13.41
C SER A 312 3.09 -1.99 12.17
N LEU A 313 2.52 -1.71 10.99
CA LEU A 313 3.00 -2.24 9.72
C LEU A 313 4.37 -1.66 9.33
N ILE A 314 4.62 -0.37 9.58
CA ILE A 314 5.94 0.25 9.38
C ILE A 314 7.00 -0.47 10.21
N ARG A 315 6.70 -0.84 11.46
CA ARG A 315 7.59 -1.62 12.34
C ARG A 315 7.80 -3.05 11.83
N GLU A 316 6.74 -3.72 11.37
CA GLU A 316 6.82 -5.06 10.79
C GLU A 316 7.72 -5.09 9.55
N LEU A 317 7.69 -4.00 8.76
CA LEU A 317 8.54 -3.79 7.58
C LEU A 317 9.94 -3.27 7.93
N LYS A 318 10.28 -3.13 9.22
CA LYS A 318 11.58 -2.63 9.71
C LYS A 318 11.96 -1.23 9.20
N ALA A 319 10.96 -0.41 8.88
CA ALA A 319 11.13 0.96 8.40
C ALA A 319 10.96 2.02 9.51
N ASP A 320 10.90 1.61 10.77
CA ASP A 320 10.73 2.45 11.97
C ASP A 320 11.96 3.33 12.29
N HIS A 321 13.12 3.00 11.70
CA HIS A 321 14.33 3.80 11.81
C HIS A 321 14.34 5.03 10.89
N ILE A 322 13.40 5.13 9.94
CA ILE A 322 13.34 6.23 8.98
C ILE A 322 12.59 7.41 9.61
N PRO A 323 13.07 8.65 9.46
CA PRO A 323 12.34 9.83 9.90
C PRO A 323 10.91 9.83 9.35
N CYS A 324 9.92 10.11 10.21
CA CYS A 324 8.52 10.09 9.81
C CYS A 324 7.87 11.45 10.12
N LEU A 325 7.27 12.06 9.11
CA LEU A 325 6.45 13.27 9.22
C LEU A 325 4.97 12.87 9.19
N ARG A 326 4.22 13.15 10.27
CA ARG A 326 2.78 12.90 10.34
C ARG A 326 2.04 14.04 9.63
N VAL A 327 1.28 13.66 8.60
CA VAL A 327 0.51 14.59 7.76
C VAL A 327 -0.97 14.39 8.05
N TYR A 328 -1.55 15.26 8.86
CA TYR A 328 -2.98 15.27 9.18
C TYR A 328 -3.76 15.87 8.02
N ASN A 329 -4.38 15.01 7.23
CA ASN A 329 -5.10 15.39 6.01
C ASN A 329 -6.61 15.51 6.23
N LYS A 330 -7.30 16.14 5.28
CA LYS A 330 -8.75 16.44 5.29
C LYS A 330 -9.16 17.38 6.42
N CYS A 331 -8.29 18.33 6.78
CA CYS A 331 -8.58 19.33 7.81
C CYS A 331 -9.76 20.24 7.45
N ASP A 332 -10.13 20.32 6.16
CA ASP A 332 -11.33 21.00 5.66
C ASP A 332 -12.62 20.34 6.14
N LEU A 333 -12.60 19.05 6.50
CA LEU A 333 -13.73 18.29 7.02
C LEU A 333 -13.67 18.05 8.53
N ALA A 334 -12.53 18.34 9.18
CA ALA A 334 -12.34 18.10 10.61
C ALA A 334 -12.97 19.21 11.44
N PHE A 335 -13.50 18.87 12.62
CA PHE A 335 -13.97 19.85 13.58
C PHE A 335 -12.83 20.78 14.02
N SER A 336 -13.09 22.08 14.04
CA SER A 336 -12.15 23.13 14.44
C SER A 336 -11.62 22.88 15.86
N GLY A 337 -10.37 22.44 15.98
CA GLY A 337 -9.69 22.15 17.24
C GLY A 337 -8.60 21.07 17.16
N GLN A 338 -8.56 20.26 16.11
CA GLN A 338 -7.58 19.17 15.96
C GLN A 338 -6.34 19.54 15.13
N ARG A 339 -5.91 20.81 15.19
CA ARG A 339 -4.61 21.18 14.61
C ARG A 339 -3.53 20.76 15.58
N SER A 340 -2.89 19.63 15.32
CA SER A 340 -1.71 19.20 16.08
C SER A 340 -0.51 20.04 15.63
N ALA A 341 0.02 20.84 16.54
CA ALA A 341 1.28 21.55 16.34
C ALA A 341 2.39 20.75 17.03
N GLY A 342 3.22 20.10 16.26
CA GLY A 342 4.40 19.38 16.73
C GLY A 342 5.50 19.49 15.69
N GLU A 343 6.75 19.32 16.10
CA GLU A 343 7.92 19.47 15.22
C GLU A 343 7.90 18.48 14.02
N ASP A 344 7.21 17.32 14.17
CA ASP A 344 7.08 16.27 13.17
C ASP A 344 5.63 16.11 12.70
N THR A 345 4.83 17.19 12.72
CA THR A 345 3.42 17.14 12.35
C THR A 345 3.02 18.33 11.49
N VAL A 346 2.25 18.07 10.43
CA VAL A 346 1.68 19.11 9.56
C VAL A 346 0.21 18.82 9.31
N SER A 347 -0.64 19.85 9.36
CA SER A 347 -2.06 19.73 9.04
C SER A 347 -2.33 20.30 7.66
N ILE A 348 -3.00 19.52 6.82
CA ILE A 348 -3.26 19.89 5.41
C ILE A 348 -4.70 19.55 4.99
N SER A 349 -5.11 20.15 3.89
CA SER A 349 -6.16 19.62 3.02
C SER A 349 -5.58 19.40 1.63
N ALA A 350 -5.31 18.16 1.28
CA ALA A 350 -4.81 17.80 -0.05
C ALA A 350 -5.80 18.17 -1.17
N LYS A 351 -7.10 18.32 -0.83
CA LYS A 351 -8.15 18.69 -1.77
C LYS A 351 -8.16 20.19 -2.08
N THR A 352 -7.97 21.03 -1.08
CA THR A 352 -7.99 22.50 -1.23
C THR A 352 -6.61 23.10 -1.46
N GLY A 353 -5.54 22.36 -1.14
CA GLY A 353 -4.16 22.84 -1.17
C GLY A 353 -3.74 23.56 0.12
N GLU A 354 -4.62 23.71 1.11
CA GLU A 354 -4.29 24.33 2.40
C GLU A 354 -3.22 23.51 3.13
N GLY A 355 -2.19 24.18 3.68
CA GLY A 355 -1.10 23.56 4.43
C GLY A 355 -0.06 22.82 3.56
N VAL A 356 -0.23 22.77 2.24
CA VAL A 356 0.73 22.12 1.33
C VAL A 356 2.08 22.87 1.28
N PRO A 357 2.12 24.21 1.22
CA PRO A 357 3.39 24.93 1.29
C PRO A 357 4.17 24.66 2.58
N GLU A 358 3.48 24.59 3.72
CA GLU A 358 4.07 24.26 5.02
C GLU A 358 4.60 22.83 5.05
N LEU A 359 3.91 21.89 4.40
CA LEU A 359 4.38 20.51 4.23
C LEU A 359 5.69 20.47 3.43
N LEU A 360 5.77 21.20 2.32
CA LEU A 360 6.99 21.27 1.50
C LEU A 360 8.15 21.88 2.31
N ALA A 361 7.91 22.93 3.08
CA ALA A 361 8.93 23.53 3.94
C ALA A 361 9.41 22.56 5.03
N CYS A 362 8.52 21.72 5.60
CA CYS A 362 8.91 20.68 6.55
C CYS A 362 9.73 19.57 5.90
N ILE A 363 9.40 19.18 4.67
CA ILE A 363 10.18 18.18 3.91
C ILE A 363 11.58 18.74 3.63
N ASP A 364 11.68 20.01 3.17
CA ASP A 364 12.94 20.68 2.92
C ASP A 364 13.82 20.71 4.17
N LYS A 365 13.27 21.15 5.31
CA LYS A 365 13.98 21.19 6.60
C LYS A 365 14.49 19.81 7.04
N LYS A 366 13.69 18.73 6.85
CA LYS A 366 14.09 17.38 7.28
C LYS A 366 15.11 16.71 6.37
N LEU A 367 15.11 17.06 5.10
CA LEU A 367 16.02 16.50 4.10
C LEU A 367 17.18 17.44 3.77
N ASP A 368 17.24 18.64 4.39
CA ASP A 368 18.33 19.58 4.20
C ASP A 368 19.65 18.95 4.66
N LYS A 369 20.50 18.70 3.69
CA LYS A 369 21.88 18.20 3.90
C LYS A 369 22.90 19.34 3.93
N GLY A 370 22.44 20.59 4.14
CA GLY A 370 23.28 21.78 4.09
C GLY A 370 23.64 22.25 2.66
N THR A 371 22.88 21.81 1.66
CA THR A 371 23.02 22.30 0.29
C THR A 371 22.55 23.74 0.20
N ARG A 372 23.33 24.63 -0.42
CA ARG A 372 23.01 26.06 -0.52
C ARG A 372 23.12 26.51 -1.98
N ARG A 373 22.19 27.38 -2.38
CA ARG A 373 22.29 28.15 -3.62
C ARG A 373 23.14 29.36 -3.37
N VAL A 374 24.26 29.49 -4.10
CA VAL A 374 25.23 30.52 -3.90
C VAL A 374 25.61 31.19 -5.21
N THR A 375 25.92 32.48 -5.13
CA THR A 375 26.58 33.22 -6.18
C THR A 375 28.08 33.26 -5.87
N LEU A 376 28.90 32.85 -6.81
CA LEU A 376 30.36 32.75 -6.69
C LEU A 376 31.01 33.76 -7.63
N HIS A 377 32.03 34.46 -7.16
CA HIS A 377 32.88 35.33 -7.95
C HIS A 377 34.27 34.70 -8.02
N LEU A 378 34.50 33.85 -9.03
CA LEU A 378 35.77 33.16 -9.21
C LEU A 378 36.77 34.04 -10.04
N PRO A 379 37.94 34.30 -9.50
CA PRO A 379 39.01 34.91 -10.29
C PRO A 379 39.45 33.98 -11.45
N TYR A 380 39.90 34.51 -12.54
CA TYR A 380 40.31 33.72 -13.71
C TYR A 380 41.47 32.75 -13.45
N ASP A 381 42.33 33.01 -12.47
CA ASP A 381 43.40 32.12 -12.04
C ASP A 381 42.87 30.89 -11.29
N LYS A 382 41.60 30.93 -10.83
CA LYS A 382 40.87 29.83 -10.17
C LYS A 382 39.82 29.14 -11.05
N ALA A 383 39.87 29.40 -12.37
CA ALA A 383 38.94 28.80 -13.33
C ALA A 383 38.85 27.24 -13.22
N GLY A 384 39.88 26.57 -12.71
CA GLY A 384 39.87 25.11 -12.45
C GLY A 384 38.81 24.68 -11.43
N LEU A 385 38.33 25.56 -10.53
CA LEU A 385 37.24 25.26 -9.62
C LEU A 385 35.90 25.09 -10.35
N LEU A 386 35.73 25.74 -11.51
CA LEU A 386 34.53 25.61 -12.33
C LEU A 386 34.32 24.17 -12.81
N ASP A 387 35.38 23.44 -13.15
CA ASP A 387 35.31 22.03 -13.53
C ASP A 387 34.82 21.16 -12.35
N GLY A 388 35.21 21.49 -11.13
CA GLY A 388 34.72 20.86 -9.90
C GLY A 388 33.23 21.13 -9.67
N LEU A 389 32.80 22.39 -9.87
CA LEU A 389 31.39 22.78 -9.78
C LEU A 389 30.53 22.04 -10.80
N TYR A 390 30.95 21.91 -12.05
CA TYR A 390 30.21 21.13 -13.05
C TYR A 390 30.11 19.63 -12.75
N ARG A 391 31.05 19.07 -11.98
CA ARG A 391 31.04 17.64 -11.60
C ARG A 391 30.26 17.33 -10.35
N GLU A 392 30.31 18.20 -9.33
CA GLU A 392 29.84 17.92 -7.98
C GLU A 392 28.75 18.88 -7.50
N ALA A 393 28.37 19.90 -8.29
CA ALA A 393 27.34 20.88 -8.01
C ALA A 393 26.39 21.06 -9.20
N LYS A 394 25.21 21.65 -9.00
CA LYS A 394 24.26 22.02 -10.07
C LYS A 394 24.55 23.48 -10.45
N VAL A 395 25.27 23.70 -11.54
CA VAL A 395 25.53 25.05 -12.08
C VAL A 395 24.31 25.51 -12.86
N GLU A 396 23.73 26.65 -12.47
CA GLU A 396 22.56 27.26 -13.11
C GLU A 396 22.94 28.30 -14.19
N SER A 397 23.90 29.15 -13.88
CA SER A 397 24.41 30.13 -14.84
C SER A 397 25.89 30.42 -14.64
N VAL A 398 26.57 30.78 -15.72
CA VAL A 398 27.96 31.23 -15.70
C VAL A 398 28.06 32.48 -16.59
N GLU A 399 28.55 33.56 -16.02
CA GLU A 399 28.81 34.81 -16.72
C GLU A 399 30.29 35.17 -16.62
N TYR A 400 30.89 35.61 -17.74
CA TYR A 400 32.29 36.01 -17.82
C TYR A 400 32.37 37.54 -17.90
N ALA A 401 32.71 38.16 -16.77
CA ALA A 401 32.85 39.62 -16.68
C ALA A 401 34.24 39.99 -16.14
N ALA A 402 34.35 40.82 -15.11
CA ALA A 402 35.61 41.08 -14.41
C ALA A 402 36.11 39.84 -13.63
N SER A 403 35.19 38.96 -13.27
CA SER A 403 35.38 37.65 -12.69
C SER A 403 34.50 36.61 -13.44
N ILE A 404 34.66 35.34 -13.11
CA ILE A 404 33.72 34.28 -13.55
C ILE A 404 32.61 34.23 -12.51
N ASP A 405 31.47 34.79 -12.85
CA ASP A 405 30.30 34.80 -11.95
C ASP A 405 29.47 33.56 -12.17
N VAL A 406 29.31 32.74 -11.11
CA VAL A 406 28.65 31.45 -11.19
C VAL A 406 27.52 31.40 -10.18
N VAL A 407 26.30 31.09 -10.63
CA VAL A 407 25.20 30.74 -9.75
C VAL A 407 25.12 29.21 -9.73
N ALA A 408 25.29 28.63 -8.53
CA ALA A 408 25.30 27.20 -8.40
C ALA A 408 24.65 26.76 -7.08
N VAL A 409 24.03 25.56 -7.11
CA VAL A 409 23.54 24.85 -5.94
C VAL A 409 24.63 23.88 -5.48
N CYS A 410 25.27 24.19 -4.36
CA CYS A 410 26.47 23.52 -3.87
C CYS A 410 26.18 22.66 -2.65
N PRO A 411 26.50 21.35 -2.68
CA PRO A 411 26.56 20.50 -1.47
C PRO A 411 27.63 21.01 -0.49
N PRO A 412 27.53 20.70 0.82
CA PRO A 412 28.46 21.19 1.85
C PRO A 412 29.94 20.95 1.52
N LYS A 413 30.26 19.79 0.95
CA LYS A 413 31.61 19.43 0.52
C LYS A 413 32.17 20.42 -0.51
N VAL A 414 31.37 20.76 -1.51
CA VAL A 414 31.78 21.72 -2.58
C VAL A 414 31.77 23.12 -2.02
N LEU A 415 30.76 23.46 -1.21
CA LEU A 415 30.66 24.77 -0.57
C LEU A 415 31.92 25.08 0.27
N GLY A 416 32.42 24.09 1.03
CA GLY A 416 33.66 24.22 1.78
C GLY A 416 34.90 24.51 0.91
N GLN A 417 34.91 24.06 -0.35
CA GLN A 417 36.01 24.33 -1.28
C GLN A 417 35.95 25.73 -1.93
N VAL A 418 34.76 26.30 -2.05
CA VAL A 418 34.51 27.56 -2.78
C VAL A 418 34.02 28.68 -1.86
N LYS A 419 33.95 28.46 -0.54
CA LYS A 419 33.40 29.41 0.44
C LYS A 419 34.00 30.80 0.36
N ASP A 420 35.31 30.90 0.07
CA ASP A 420 36.04 32.15 -0.02
C ASP A 420 35.63 33.04 -1.22
N TYR A 421 34.88 32.46 -2.15
CA TYR A 421 34.43 33.14 -3.39
C TYR A 421 32.92 33.36 -3.38
N VAL A 422 32.19 32.98 -2.31
CA VAL A 422 30.74 33.15 -2.18
C VAL A 422 30.41 34.59 -1.81
N GLU A 423 29.49 35.20 -2.54
CA GLU A 423 28.99 36.54 -2.25
C GLU A 423 28.31 36.59 -0.89
N GLY A 424 28.77 37.47 0.02
CA GLY A 424 28.15 37.67 1.33
C GLY A 424 28.31 36.50 2.31
N TRP A 425 29.29 35.61 2.10
CA TRP A 425 29.55 34.51 3.01
C TRP A 425 29.93 35.02 4.41
N HIS A 426 29.10 34.71 5.40
CA HIS A 426 29.40 34.86 6.82
C HIS A 426 29.38 33.49 7.43
N GLU A 427 30.47 33.07 8.12
CA GLU A 427 30.44 31.86 8.94
C GLU A 427 29.41 32.05 10.04
N GLU A 428 28.29 31.32 10.02
CA GLU A 428 27.43 31.19 11.18
C GLU A 428 28.26 30.48 12.27
N LYS A 429 28.65 31.23 13.31
CA LYS A 429 29.25 30.63 14.50
C LYS A 429 28.20 29.80 15.17
N GLU A 430 28.43 28.50 15.26
CA GLU A 430 27.53 27.61 16.01
C GLU A 430 27.54 28.02 17.48
N ASP A 431 26.35 28.07 18.11
CA ASP A 431 26.10 28.59 19.47
C ASP A 431 26.90 27.90 20.60
N TRP A 432 27.70 26.87 20.30
CA TRP A 432 28.54 26.20 21.29
C TRP A 432 29.99 26.77 21.40
N GLU A 433 30.36 27.73 20.57
CA GLU A 433 31.64 28.47 20.67
C GLU A 433 31.56 29.76 21.51
N LEU A 434 30.45 30.02 22.15
CA LEU A 434 30.24 31.02 23.17
C LEU A 434 30.18 30.38 24.56
#